data_583c974c6c2709d78714a1e859559b5e
#
_entry.id   583c974c6c2709d78714a1e859559b5e
#
_cell.length_a   1.000
_cell.length_b   1.000
_cell.length_c   1.000
_cell.angle_alpha   90.00
_cell.angle_beta   90.00
_cell.angle_gamma   90.00
#
_symmetry.space_group_name_H-M   'P 1'
#
loop_
_entity.id
_entity.type
_entity.pdbx_description
1 polymer ?
#
loop_
_entity_poly.entity_id
_entity_poly.type
_entity_poly.pdbx_seq_one_letter_code
_entity_poly.pdbx_strand_id
1 'polypeptide(L)'
;MRFLLAVPIVFALVPAAVADDFSADVQAYVDRRKACNYWPSEHASGKLRRAEIQRHVRELNCPTLDREEAVLNARYRGKPDILAAIADAHDAMPD
;
A
#
# COMPACT_ATOMS: atom_id res chain seq x y z
N MET A 1 34.18 -34.21 30.31
CA MET A 1 33.76 -33.90 29.98
C MET A 1 33.01 -33.13 29.80
N ARG A 2 32.85 -32.72 29.50
CA ARG A 2 32.14 -31.99 29.31
C ARG A 2 31.59 -31.58 28.39
N PHE A 3 30.95 -31.30 28.05
CA PHE A 3 30.39 -30.98 27.16
C PHE A 3 29.72 -30.06 26.98
N LEU A 4 29.66 -29.47 26.45
CA LEU A 4 29.14 -28.58 26.16
C LEU A 4 28.17 -28.55 25.48
N LEU A 5 27.48 -28.18 25.40
CA LEU A 5 26.54 -28.17 24.82
C LEU A 5 26.24 -27.17 24.10
N ALA A 6 26.12 -27.10 23.17
CA ALA A 6 25.93 -26.17 22.41
C ALA A 6 24.63 -26.04 22.19
N VAL A 7 24.08 -25.22 22.49
CA VAL A 7 22.85 -25.07 22.28
C VAL A 7 22.54 -24.43 21.12
N PRO A 8 21.86 -24.79 20.34
CA PRO A 8 21.53 -24.25 19.20
C PRO A 8 20.61 -23.22 19.36
N ILE A 9 20.85 -22.28 18.96
CA ILE A 9 20.02 -21.29 19.03
C ILE A 9 19.19 -21.22 17.98
N VAL A 10 18.17 -21.29 18.02
CA VAL A 10 17.32 -21.25 17.09
C VAL A 10 16.67 -20.05 16.99
N PHE A 11 16.71 -19.42 16.11
CA PHE A 11 16.01 -18.32 15.96
C PHE A 11 14.96 -18.36 15.28
N ALA A 12 14.02 -18.24 15.55
CA ALA A 12 12.91 -18.16 15.06
C ALA A 12 12.74 -17.03 14.33
N LEU A 13 12.91 -17.04 13.32
CA LEU A 13 12.67 -16.00 12.62
C LEU A 13 11.47 -15.79 12.25
N VAL A 14 10.75 -15.21 12.58
CA VAL A 14 9.63 -14.89 12.22
C VAL A 14 9.48 -14.05 11.23
N PRO A 15 8.98 -14.23 10.31
CA PRO A 15 8.78 -13.47 9.29
C PRO A 15 7.75 -12.68 9.54
N ALA A 16 7.95 -11.80 9.91
CA ALA A 16 6.97 -11.03 10.17
C ALA A 16 6.17 -10.69 9.16
N ALA A 17 6.52 -10.48 8.26
CA ALA A 17 5.76 -10.05 7.31
C ALA A 17 4.76 -10.63 6.85
N VAL A 18 4.46 -11.30 7.34
CA VAL A 18 3.52 -11.86 6.94
C VAL A 18 2.57 -11.26 6.40
N ALA A 19 2.33 -10.34 6.77
CA ALA A 19 1.25 -9.85 6.34
C ALA A 19 1.29 -9.42 5.03
N ASP A 20 2.21 -9.22 4.58
CA ASP A 20 2.08 -8.69 3.39
C ASP A 20 2.39 -9.51 2.49
N ASP A 21 1.63 -10.02 2.16
CA ASP A 21 1.80 -10.80 1.16
C ASP A 21 1.85 -10.09 -0.13
N PHE A 22 1.80 -8.85 -0.19
CA PHE A 22 1.77 -8.20 -1.47
C PHE A 22 3.17 -7.79 -1.84
N SER A 23 3.47 -7.77 -3.08
CA SER A 23 4.76 -7.28 -3.52
C SER A 23 4.83 -5.78 -3.29
N ALA A 24 6.01 -5.25 -3.35
CA ALA A 24 6.21 -3.84 -3.07
C ALA A 24 5.44 -2.93 -4.02
N ASP A 25 5.30 -3.32 -5.27
CA ASP A 25 4.59 -2.47 -6.21
C ASP A 25 3.09 -2.43 -5.90
N VAL A 26 2.53 -3.54 -5.45
CA VAL A 26 1.12 -3.56 -5.09
C VAL A 26 0.91 -2.75 -3.81
N GLN A 27 1.79 -2.93 -2.83
CA GLN A 27 1.64 -2.19 -1.58
C GLN A 27 1.75 -0.69 -1.81
N ALA A 28 2.70 -0.28 -2.65
CA ALA A 28 2.86 1.13 -2.95
C ALA A 28 1.62 1.68 -3.65
N TYR A 29 1.04 0.92 -4.56
CA TYR A 29 -0.18 1.36 -5.23
C TYR A 29 -1.33 1.48 -4.22
N VAL A 30 -1.49 0.49 -3.36
CA VAL A 30 -2.60 0.49 -2.40
C VAL A 30 -2.48 1.72 -1.50
N ASP A 31 -1.30 1.99 -0.99
CA ASP A 31 -1.11 3.12 -0.10
C ASP A 31 -1.37 4.44 -0.81
N ARG A 32 -0.90 4.57 -2.03
CA ARG A 32 -1.12 5.80 -2.79
C ARG A 32 -2.57 5.96 -3.16
N ARG A 33 -3.24 4.88 -3.51
CA ARG A 33 -4.66 4.98 -3.89
C ARG A 33 -5.48 5.46 -2.70
N LYS A 34 -5.20 4.92 -1.52
CA LYS A 34 -5.93 5.35 -0.35
C LYS A 34 -5.69 6.82 -0.04
N ALA A 35 -4.45 7.25 -0.16
CA ALA A 35 -4.14 8.67 0.07
C ALA A 35 -4.80 9.55 -0.97
N CYS A 36 -4.84 9.10 -2.23
CA CYS A 36 -5.48 9.87 -3.27
C CYS A 36 -7.00 9.89 -3.13
N ASN A 37 -7.57 8.90 -2.48
CA ASN A 37 -8.99 8.94 -2.15
C ASN A 37 -9.24 9.91 -1.00
N TYR A 38 -8.30 9.98 -0.08
CA TYR A 38 -8.47 10.83 1.09
C TYR A 38 -8.33 12.31 0.80
N TRP A 39 -7.24 12.71 0.17
CA TRP A 39 -6.97 14.15 0.06
C TRP A 39 -8.03 14.93 -0.69
N PRO A 40 -8.53 14.45 -1.83
CA PRO A 40 -9.56 15.21 -2.52
C PRO A 40 -10.87 15.29 -1.75
N SER A 41 -11.08 14.38 -0.80
CA SER A 41 -12.32 14.40 -0.05
C SER A 41 -12.24 15.33 1.16
N GLU A 42 -11.05 15.85 1.47
CA GLU A 42 -10.93 16.72 2.60
C GLU A 42 -11.60 18.04 2.37
N HIS A 43 -12.18 18.57 3.40
CA HIS A 43 -12.88 19.83 3.27
C HIS A 43 -11.89 20.97 3.18
N ALA A 44 -12.00 21.73 2.13
CA ALA A 44 -11.09 22.85 1.94
C ALA A 44 -11.69 24.08 2.57
N SER A 45 -11.25 24.40 3.75
CA SER A 45 -11.82 25.52 4.43
C SER A 45 -11.04 26.79 4.18
N GLY A 46 -10.58 27.07 3.04
CA GLY A 46 -9.89 28.32 2.76
C GLY A 46 -8.81 28.08 1.78
N LYS A 47 -8.18 29.18 1.38
CA LYS A 47 -7.22 29.11 0.37
C LYS A 47 -6.02 28.31 0.76
N LEU A 48 -5.54 28.45 1.97
CA LEU A 48 -4.35 27.72 2.37
C LEU A 48 -4.61 26.23 2.44
N ARG A 49 -5.76 25.85 2.96
CA ARG A 49 -6.07 24.44 3.03
C ARG A 49 -6.25 23.84 1.65
N ARG A 50 -6.87 24.60 0.77
CA ARG A 50 -7.04 24.13 -0.59
C ARG A 50 -5.70 23.91 -1.28
N ALA A 51 -4.76 24.82 -1.06
CA ALA A 51 -3.44 24.69 -1.66
C ALA A 51 -2.71 23.48 -1.10
N GLU A 52 -2.89 23.21 0.18
CA GLU A 52 -2.29 22.06 0.80
C GLU A 52 -2.82 20.76 0.19
N ILE A 53 -4.13 20.68 0.03
CA ILE A 53 -4.74 19.50 -0.56
C ILE A 53 -4.21 19.29 -1.99
N GLN A 54 -4.16 20.35 -2.76
CA GLN A 54 -3.68 20.23 -4.13
C GLN A 54 -2.22 19.82 -4.19
N ARG A 55 -1.42 20.27 -3.23
CA ARG A 55 -0.02 19.87 -3.21
C ARG A 55 0.10 18.37 -2.94
N HIS A 56 -0.68 17.85 -2.00
CA HIS A 56 -0.64 16.42 -1.72
C HIS A 56 -1.09 15.61 -2.93
N VAL A 57 -2.13 16.05 -3.60
CA VAL A 57 -2.62 15.35 -4.78
C VAL A 57 -1.55 15.31 -5.86
N ARG A 58 -0.82 16.40 -6.03
CA ARG A 58 0.23 16.42 -7.02
C ARG A 58 1.41 15.55 -6.62
N GLU A 59 1.80 15.62 -5.36
CA GLU A 59 2.94 14.83 -4.91
C GLU A 59 2.67 13.34 -4.97
N LEU A 60 1.41 12.95 -4.78
CA LEU A 60 1.04 11.56 -4.87
C LEU A 60 0.84 11.12 -6.31
N ASN A 61 0.84 12.04 -7.24
CA ASN A 61 0.66 11.74 -8.65
C ASN A 61 -0.65 11.00 -8.89
N CYS A 62 -1.70 11.48 -8.27
CA CYS A 62 -2.99 10.82 -8.33
C CYS A 62 -3.53 10.58 -9.75
N PRO A 63 -3.33 11.48 -10.72
CA PRO A 63 -3.87 11.22 -12.05
C PRO A 63 -3.31 9.99 -12.76
N THR A 64 -2.20 9.44 -12.31
CA THR A 64 -1.64 8.29 -13.00
C THR A 64 -2.13 6.98 -12.41
N LEU A 65 -2.93 7.02 -11.33
CA LEU A 65 -3.29 5.79 -10.65
C LEU A 65 -4.12 4.84 -11.47
N ASP A 66 -5.02 5.33 -12.30
CA ASP A 66 -5.84 4.42 -13.08
C ASP A 66 -5.00 3.64 -14.07
N ARG A 67 -3.99 4.27 -14.63
CA ARG A 67 -3.11 3.55 -15.54
C ARG A 67 -2.26 2.54 -14.77
N GLU A 68 -1.81 2.92 -13.60
CA GLU A 68 -1.01 2.00 -12.79
C GLU A 68 -1.85 0.81 -12.35
N GLU A 69 -3.11 1.05 -12.04
CA GLU A 69 -4.00 -0.03 -11.67
C GLU A 69 -4.14 -1.02 -12.83
N ALA A 70 -4.30 -0.52 -14.03
CA ALA A 70 -4.44 -1.41 -15.17
C ALA A 70 -3.17 -2.25 -15.38
N VAL A 71 -2.02 -1.66 -15.17
CA VAL A 71 -0.78 -2.39 -15.30
C VAL A 71 -0.69 -3.49 -14.24
N LEU A 72 -1.07 -3.16 -13.00
CA LEU A 72 -0.99 -4.15 -11.94
C LEU A 72 -2.01 -5.26 -12.13
N ASN A 73 -3.21 -4.91 -12.59
CA ASN A 73 -4.21 -5.94 -12.84
C ASN A 73 -3.73 -6.92 -13.92
N ALA A 74 -3.04 -6.43 -14.90
CA ALA A 74 -2.51 -7.31 -15.95
C ALA A 74 -1.37 -8.15 -15.40
N ARG A 75 -0.49 -7.53 -14.60
CA ARG A 75 0.66 -8.25 -14.07
C ARG A 75 0.25 -9.36 -13.11
N TYR A 76 -0.78 -9.12 -12.34
CA TYR A 76 -1.20 -10.10 -11.34
C TYR A 76 -2.46 -10.85 -11.74
N ARG A 77 -2.71 -10.94 -13.05
CA ARG A 77 -3.83 -11.69 -13.51
C ARG A 77 -3.70 -13.09 -13.00
N GLY A 78 -4.69 -13.66 -12.53
CA GLY A 78 -4.66 -15.01 -11.99
C GLY A 78 -4.33 -15.07 -10.51
N LYS A 79 -4.15 -13.93 -9.87
CA LYS A 79 -3.91 -13.93 -8.44
C LYS A 79 -5.05 -13.19 -7.74
N PRO A 80 -6.12 -13.89 -7.44
CA PRO A 80 -7.33 -13.24 -6.94
C PRO A 80 -7.14 -12.45 -5.67
N ASP A 81 -6.25 -12.88 -4.80
CA ASP A 81 -6.05 -12.12 -3.57
C ASP A 81 -5.46 -10.76 -3.84
N ILE A 82 -4.54 -10.69 -4.78
CA ILE A 82 -3.92 -9.43 -5.11
C ILE A 82 -4.91 -8.55 -5.87
N LEU A 83 -5.63 -9.14 -6.80
CA LEU A 83 -6.61 -8.37 -7.54
C LEU A 83 -7.68 -7.80 -6.62
N ALA A 84 -8.06 -8.55 -5.60
CA ALA A 84 -9.02 -8.05 -4.63
C ALA A 84 -8.46 -6.90 -3.83
N ALA A 85 -7.19 -6.97 -3.45
CA ALA A 85 -6.59 -5.88 -2.70
C ALA A 85 -6.52 -4.61 -3.53
N ILE A 86 -6.25 -4.73 -4.81
CA ILE A 86 -6.21 -3.58 -5.70
C ILE A 86 -7.60 -2.97 -5.82
N ALA A 87 -8.60 -3.81 -5.99
CA ALA A 87 -9.97 -3.32 -6.12
C ALA A 87 -10.46 -2.69 -4.83
N ASP A 88 -10.12 -3.29 -3.69
CA ASP A 88 -10.54 -2.73 -2.42
C ASP A 88 -9.92 -1.36 -2.19
N ALA A 89 -8.67 -1.18 -2.59
CA ALA A 89 -8.03 0.12 -2.43
C ALA A 89 -8.70 1.17 -3.31
N HIS A 90 -9.10 0.76 -4.52
CA HIS A 90 -9.74 1.69 -5.43
C HIS A 90 -11.04 2.22 -4.81
N ASP A 91 -11.76 1.34 -4.13
CA ASP A 91 -13.04 1.72 -3.58
C ASP A 91 -12.99 2.18 -2.14
N ALA A 92 -11.82 2.26 -1.56
CA ALA A 92 -11.72 2.62 -0.15
C ALA A 92 -12.23 4.03 0.09
N MET A 93 -13.10 4.14 1.05
CA MET A 93 -13.64 5.45 1.38
C MET A 93 -12.81 6.04 2.49
N PRO A 94 -12.56 7.30 2.43
CA PRO A 94 -11.80 7.94 3.52
C PRO A 94 -12.66 7.99 4.76
N ASP A 95 -12.03 7.92 5.89
CA ASP A 95 -12.75 8.00 7.14
C ASP A 95 -13.11 9.41 7.55
#